data_da2b6d6c08d537c4368bbd4e5d57cde8
#
_entry.id   da2b6d6c08d537c4368bbd4e5d57cde8
#
_cell.length_a   1.000
_cell.length_b   1.000
_cell.length_c   1.000
_cell.angle_alpha   90.00
_cell.angle_beta   90.00
_cell.angle_gamma   90.00
#
_symmetry.space_group_name_H-M   'P 1'
#
loop_
_entity.id
_entity.type
_entity.pdbx_description
1 polymer ?
#
loop_
_entity_poly.entity_id
_entity_poly.type
_entity_poly.pdbx_seq_one_letter_code
_entity_poly.pdbx_strand_id
1 'polypeptide(L)'
;MIQREAVLAAMKEFVAAHFPTVPSDYIESLCAGDVIRQSLELVEFVLHLEERLGVEVNINQLGESLIVENFGALADELVRLSKEGGLESGTPV
;
A
#
# COMPACT_ATOMS: atom_id res chain seq x y z
N MET A 1 -12.44 3.41 9.11
CA MET A 1 -11.06 3.03 9.43
C MET A 1 -10.69 1.72 8.78
N ILE A 2 -9.53 1.66 8.12
CA ILE A 2 -9.07 0.45 7.47
C ILE A 2 -8.30 -0.43 8.45
N GLN A 3 -8.28 -1.72 8.21
CA GLN A 3 -7.58 -2.66 9.06
C GLN A 3 -6.28 -3.12 8.40
N ARG A 4 -5.27 -3.34 9.23
CA ARG A 4 -3.96 -3.76 8.75
C ARG A 4 -4.04 -5.03 7.89
N GLU A 5 -4.84 -5.98 8.32
CA GLU A 5 -4.99 -7.24 7.58
C GLU A 5 -5.57 -7.03 6.18
N ALA A 6 -6.52 -6.11 6.05
CA ALA A 6 -7.09 -5.78 4.76
C ALA A 6 -6.05 -5.13 3.84
N VAL A 7 -5.22 -4.25 4.42
CA VAL A 7 -4.15 -3.60 3.67
C VAL A 7 -3.15 -4.63 3.17
N LEU A 8 -2.71 -5.52 4.04
CA LEU A 8 -1.75 -6.56 3.68
C LEU A 8 -2.34 -7.51 2.62
N ALA A 9 -3.61 -7.83 2.72
CA ALA A 9 -4.27 -8.69 1.73
C ALA A 9 -4.28 -8.02 0.36
N ALA A 10 -4.57 -6.72 0.31
CA ALA A 10 -4.55 -5.96 -0.95
C ALA A 10 -3.13 -5.90 -1.53
N MET A 11 -2.13 -5.72 -0.68
CA MET A 11 -0.73 -5.72 -1.10
C MET A 11 -0.31 -7.07 -1.68
N LYS A 12 -0.68 -8.16 -1.02
CA LYS A 12 -0.39 -9.50 -1.51
C LYS A 12 -1.03 -9.75 -2.87
N GLU A 13 -2.25 -9.30 -3.04
CA GLU A 13 -2.98 -9.43 -4.29
C GLU A 13 -2.25 -8.76 -5.42
N PHE A 14 -1.78 -7.52 -5.19
CA PHE A 14 -1.04 -6.77 -6.19
C PHE A 14 0.27 -7.47 -6.55
N VAL A 15 1.04 -7.86 -5.54
CA VAL A 15 2.33 -8.51 -5.76
C VAL A 15 2.15 -9.84 -6.50
N ALA A 16 1.17 -10.63 -6.13
CA ALA A 16 0.92 -11.90 -6.79
C ALA A 16 0.51 -11.72 -8.25
N ALA A 17 -0.22 -10.66 -8.56
CA ALA A 17 -0.69 -10.40 -9.92
C ALA A 17 0.41 -9.84 -10.81
N HIS A 18 1.24 -8.95 -10.28
CA HIS A 18 2.23 -8.22 -11.07
C HIS A 18 3.65 -8.77 -10.95
N PHE A 19 3.96 -9.47 -9.87
CA PHE A 19 5.29 -9.98 -9.60
C PHE A 19 5.20 -11.44 -9.12
N PRO A 20 4.77 -12.36 -10.00
CA PRO A 20 4.48 -13.75 -9.58
C PRO A 20 5.69 -14.53 -9.09
N THR A 21 6.90 -14.04 -9.36
CA THR A 21 8.12 -14.70 -8.86
C THR A 21 8.51 -14.26 -7.46
N VAL A 22 7.84 -13.23 -6.92
CA VAL A 22 8.10 -12.75 -5.58
C VAL A 22 7.22 -13.51 -4.58
N PRO A 23 7.82 -14.12 -3.53
CA PRO A 23 7.03 -14.85 -2.55
C PRO A 23 6.22 -13.90 -1.69
N SER A 24 4.91 -13.93 -1.85
CA SER A 24 4.01 -13.03 -1.13
C SER A 24 3.67 -13.49 0.28
N ASP A 25 4.06 -14.70 0.66
CA ASP A 25 3.82 -15.23 2.01
C ASP A 25 4.51 -14.41 3.09
N TYR A 26 5.63 -13.78 2.75
CA TYR A 26 6.41 -12.98 3.68
C TYR A 26 6.36 -11.51 3.33
N ILE A 27 5.24 -11.05 2.81
CA ILE A 27 5.13 -9.69 2.30
C ILE A 27 5.47 -8.62 3.32
N GLU A 28 5.17 -8.86 4.59
CA GLU A 28 5.47 -7.88 5.64
C GLU A 28 6.95 -7.54 5.74
N SER A 29 7.82 -8.49 5.44
CA SER A 29 9.26 -8.28 5.51
C SER A 29 9.89 -7.84 4.18
N LEU A 30 9.13 -7.85 3.10
CA LEU A 30 9.65 -7.45 1.80
C LEU A 30 9.73 -5.92 1.72
N CYS A 31 10.84 -5.43 1.21
CA CYS A 31 11.00 -4.00 0.98
C CYS A 31 10.22 -3.59 -0.27
N ALA A 32 9.36 -2.60 -0.14
CA ALA A 32 8.54 -2.16 -1.26
C ALA A 32 9.40 -1.70 -2.44
N GLY A 33 10.50 -0.99 -2.17
CA GLY A 33 11.40 -0.52 -3.22
C GLY A 33 12.15 -1.62 -3.94
N ASP A 34 12.28 -2.80 -3.33
CA ASP A 34 12.92 -3.94 -3.98
C ASP A 34 11.97 -4.65 -4.96
N VAL A 35 10.68 -4.53 -4.72
CA VAL A 35 9.65 -5.16 -5.55
C VAL A 35 9.14 -4.18 -6.60
N ILE A 36 8.77 -2.99 -6.18
CA ILE A 36 8.20 -1.96 -7.05
C ILE A 36 9.29 -0.96 -7.37
N ARG A 37 9.89 -1.10 -8.54
CA ARG A 37 11.05 -0.29 -8.93
C ARG A 37 10.75 0.83 -9.91
N GLN A 38 9.60 0.76 -10.57
CA GLN A 38 9.24 1.75 -11.57
C GLN A 38 8.12 2.65 -11.04
N SER A 39 8.17 3.92 -11.39
CA SER A 39 7.17 4.89 -10.95
C SER A 39 5.76 4.49 -11.39
N LEU A 40 5.63 3.95 -12.60
CA LEU A 40 4.33 3.52 -13.08
C LEU A 40 3.75 2.40 -12.24
N GLU A 41 4.59 1.44 -11.85
CA GLU A 41 4.17 0.35 -10.99
C GLU A 41 3.76 0.85 -9.62
N LEU A 42 4.44 1.86 -9.12
CA LEU A 42 4.12 2.46 -7.83
C LEU A 42 2.74 3.12 -7.86
N VAL A 43 2.45 3.84 -8.94
CA VAL A 43 1.13 4.44 -9.13
C VAL A 43 0.06 3.37 -9.20
N GLU A 44 0.30 2.31 -9.95
CA GLU A 44 -0.64 1.19 -10.05
C GLU A 44 -0.87 0.53 -8.69
N PHE A 45 0.19 0.38 -7.91
CA PHE A 45 0.10 -0.18 -6.56
C PHE A 45 -0.82 0.68 -5.68
N VAL A 46 -0.61 1.98 -5.68
CA VAL A 46 -1.42 2.89 -4.88
C VAL A 46 -2.89 2.86 -5.34
N LEU A 47 -3.12 2.87 -6.64
CA LEU A 47 -4.47 2.78 -7.19
C LEU A 47 -5.16 1.49 -6.79
N HIS A 48 -4.41 0.38 -6.79
CA HIS A 48 -4.95 -0.90 -6.36
C HIS A 48 -5.40 -0.85 -4.90
N LEU A 49 -4.57 -0.26 -4.04
CA LEU A 49 -4.92 -0.10 -2.62
C LEU A 49 -6.16 0.78 -2.45
N GLU A 50 -6.23 1.88 -3.18
CA GLU A 50 -7.39 2.77 -3.13
C GLU A 50 -8.67 2.04 -3.51
N GLU A 51 -8.59 1.27 -4.58
CA GLU A 51 -9.73 0.56 -5.11
C GLU A 51 -10.21 -0.55 -4.16
N ARG A 52 -9.27 -1.30 -3.61
CA ARG A 52 -9.59 -2.43 -2.73
C ARG A 52 -10.02 -2.00 -1.34
N LEU A 53 -9.48 -0.90 -0.85
CA LEU A 53 -9.77 -0.41 0.50
C LEU A 53 -10.85 0.65 0.52
N GLY A 54 -11.23 1.20 -0.62
CA GLY A 54 -12.26 2.22 -0.71
C GLY A 54 -11.85 3.55 -0.09
N VAL A 55 -10.55 3.86 -0.14
CA VAL A 55 -10.01 5.10 0.43
C VAL A 55 -9.14 5.79 -0.61
N GLU A 56 -8.87 7.07 -0.40
CA GLU A 56 -7.91 7.81 -1.22
C GLU A 56 -6.59 7.87 -0.49
N VAL A 57 -5.53 7.53 -1.19
CA VAL A 57 -4.18 7.53 -0.63
C VAL A 57 -3.40 8.66 -1.28
N ASN A 58 -2.86 9.54 -0.46
CA ASN A 58 -2.03 10.63 -0.96
C ASN A 58 -0.58 10.17 -1.00
N ILE A 59 -0.05 9.97 -2.20
CA ILE A 59 1.33 9.51 -2.40
C ILE A 59 2.32 10.47 -1.73
N ASN A 60 2.04 11.76 -1.75
CA ASN A 60 2.92 12.74 -1.14
C ASN A 60 3.02 12.60 0.38
N GLN A 61 1.94 12.13 1.02
CA GLN A 61 1.96 11.89 2.46
C GLN A 61 2.80 10.68 2.82
N LEU A 62 2.80 9.66 1.97
CA LEU A 62 3.62 8.49 2.17
C LEU A 62 5.08 8.76 1.87
N GLY A 63 5.33 9.60 0.85
CA GLY A 63 6.66 10.04 0.51
C GLY A 63 7.64 8.91 0.30
N GLU A 64 8.82 9.03 0.91
CA GLU A 64 9.88 8.05 0.78
C GLU A 64 9.54 6.70 1.39
N SER A 65 8.55 6.63 2.29
CA SER A 65 8.14 5.38 2.90
C SER A 65 7.77 4.32 1.87
N LEU A 66 7.23 4.76 0.73
CA LEU A 66 6.88 3.87 -0.37
C LEU A 66 8.09 3.15 -0.97
N ILE A 67 9.28 3.69 -0.74
CA ILE A 67 10.51 3.16 -1.34
C ILE A 67 11.38 2.46 -0.28
N VAL A 68 11.49 3.06 0.90
CA VAL A 68 12.44 2.60 1.91
C VAL A 68 11.86 1.63 2.93
N GLU A 69 10.55 1.64 3.12
CA GLU A 69 9.90 0.79 4.10
C GLU A 69 9.53 -0.58 3.52
N ASN A 70 9.38 -1.56 4.40
CA ASN A 70 8.81 -2.83 3.97
C ASN A 70 7.29 -2.70 3.92
N PHE A 71 6.63 -3.67 3.31
CA PHE A 71 5.18 -3.62 3.16
C PHE A 71 4.44 -3.63 4.49
N GLY A 72 4.99 -4.32 5.50
CA GLY A 72 4.40 -4.31 6.83
C GLY A 72 4.38 -2.91 7.43
N ALA A 73 5.49 -2.18 7.31
CA ALA A 73 5.57 -0.82 7.81
C ALA A 73 4.66 0.12 7.02
N LEU A 74 4.56 -0.09 5.71
CA LEU A 74 3.61 0.68 4.89
C LEU A 74 2.17 0.43 5.32
N ALA A 75 1.83 -0.81 5.62
CA ALA A 75 0.50 -1.14 6.11
C ALA A 75 0.20 -0.41 7.42
N ASP A 76 1.17 -0.40 8.34
CA ASP A 76 1.02 0.31 9.59
C ASP A 76 0.84 1.81 9.38
N GLU A 77 1.60 2.37 8.45
CA GLU A 77 1.50 3.79 8.11
C GLU A 77 0.14 4.14 7.54
N LEU A 78 -0.38 3.31 6.65
CA LEU A 78 -1.71 3.52 6.07
C LEU A 78 -2.81 3.44 7.13
N VAL A 79 -2.70 2.51 8.06
CA VAL A 79 -3.66 2.41 9.17
C VAL A 79 -3.57 3.65 10.05
N ARG A 80 -2.36 4.11 10.34
CA ARG A 80 -2.15 5.32 11.13
C ARG A 80 -2.78 6.54 10.46
N LEU A 81 -2.54 6.72 9.17
CA LEU A 81 -3.11 7.83 8.42
C LEU A 81 -4.64 7.76 8.40
N SER A 82 -5.19 6.56 8.31
CA SER A 82 -6.63 6.36 8.35
C SER A 82 -7.22 6.84 9.69
N LYS A 83 -6.54 6.50 10.79
CA LYS A 83 -6.96 6.93 12.12
C LYS A 83 -6.88 8.44 12.32
N GLU A 84 -5.90 9.05 11.70
CA GLU A 84 -5.67 10.50 11.83
C GLU A 84 -6.44 11.31 10.79
N GLY A 85 -7.24 10.64 9.97
CA GLY A 85 -7.99 11.30 8.93
C GLY A 85 -7.15 11.66 7.70
N GLY A 86 -5.95 11.08 7.59
CA GLY A 86 -5.07 11.30 6.45
C GLY A 86 -5.49 10.55 5.20
N LEU A 87 -6.41 9.60 5.34
CA LEU A 87 -7.00 8.87 4.21
C LEU A 87 -8.48 9.22 4.16
N GLU A 88 -8.98 9.48 2.98
CA GLU A 88 -10.37 9.80 2.79
C GLU A 88 -11.12 8.61 2.21
N SER A 89 -12.37 8.44 2.59
CA SER A 89 -13.20 7.34 2.13
C SER A 89 -14.00 7.68 0.87
N GLY A 90 -13.48 8.59 0.08
CA GLY A 90 -14.12 8.97 -1.17
C GLY A 90 -15.30 9.91 -1.03
N THR A 91 -15.54 10.43 0.15
CA THR A 91 -16.61 11.38 0.39
C THR A 91 -16.08 12.80 0.19
N PRO A 92 -16.62 13.54 -0.74
CA PRO A 92 -16.19 14.92 -0.96
C PRO A 92 -16.61 15.78 0.24
N VAL A 93 -15.81 16.70 0.55
CA VAL A 93 -16.07 17.62 1.64
C VAL A 93 -16.94 18.78 1.17
#